data_4bd05f92fd710f4909819208c51d0114
#
_entry.id   4bd05f92fd710f4909819208c51d0114
#
_cell.length_a   1.000
_cell.length_b   1.000
_cell.length_c   1.000
_cell.angle_alpha   90.00
_cell.angle_beta   90.00
_cell.angle_gamma   90.00
#
_symmetry.space_group_name_H-M   'P 1'
#
loop_
_entity.id
_entity.type
_entity.pdbx_description
1 polymer ?
#
loop_
_entity_poly.entity_id
_entity_poly.type
_entity_poly.pdbx_seq_one_letter_code
_entity_poly.pdbx_strand_id
1 'polypeptide(L)'
;MLAALPEENMSRPHSIVFACTLGLAACATPKPAAVVPATTPHAPTDVNPFAGAKMYVNPDFHETVEGVAARHPGEAAQLKKLAALPTAIWLSKIDDLKKMPHYLDDATAQQTAGGQPVVPVFVVYNMPGRDCAAAASAGELPPNEAGEARYQRDYIDVIAADLAAHPQLRVALVLEPDSLANLVTNLEKPNCAAAAPIYKRAFAYAVAKLSLPNAFLYVDAAHAGWLGWPKNLAKAVVLWKEVLDMAGGPDRIRGFALDVSNYDPAKDPTAPPRVAAYAPNDEVSYVGDLNKLLPTVGITGKGFVIDTGRDGKPNVRTASANWCNIKGAGLGERPQASPEPTVDAYLYIKVPGESDGTADAKAARFDENCVSDDATPGAPEAGLLFEPYLVDLVKNATPPL
;
A
#
# COMPACT_ATOMS: atom_id res chain seq x y z
N MET A 1 41.78 -8.60 67.36
CA MET A 1 42.17 -7.46 68.21
C MET A 1 41.07 -6.43 68.06
N LEU A 2 40.40 -6.17 69.19
CA LEU A 2 39.38 -5.14 69.40
C LEU A 2 40.03 -3.76 69.47
N ALA A 3 39.27 -2.73 69.02
CA ALA A 3 39.24 -1.37 69.62
C ALA A 3 38.21 -0.59 68.74
N ALA A 4 37.01 -0.32 69.15
CA ALA A 4 36.53 0.62 70.19
C ALA A 4 36.22 2.01 69.57
N LEU A 5 34.90 2.35 69.54
CA LEU A 5 34.28 3.64 69.26
C LEU A 5 34.66 4.72 70.33
N PRO A 6 34.39 5.98 70.06
CA PRO A 6 33.53 6.68 71.02
C PRO A 6 32.36 7.46 70.39
N GLU A 7 31.36 7.60 71.22
CA GLU A 7 30.07 8.27 71.07
C GLU A 7 30.14 9.81 71.20
N GLU A 8 29.02 10.40 70.81
CA GLU A 8 28.30 11.61 71.22
C GLU A 8 28.69 12.97 70.63
N ASN A 9 27.77 13.58 69.94
CA ASN A 9 27.06 14.74 70.52
C ASN A 9 25.76 15.10 69.80
N MET A 10 24.65 15.10 70.55
CA MET A 10 23.33 15.53 70.13
C MET A 10 23.23 17.05 70.04
N SER A 11 22.71 17.61 68.93
CA SER A 11 22.10 18.94 68.95
C SER A 11 20.86 18.99 68.12
N ARG A 12 19.83 19.63 68.63
CA ARG A 12 18.41 19.64 68.34
C ARG A 12 18.03 20.15 66.92
N PRO A 13 16.83 19.78 66.43
CA PRO A 13 16.40 20.08 65.08
C PRO A 13 15.79 21.47 64.90
N HIS A 14 16.16 22.13 63.81
CA HIS A 14 15.43 23.31 63.34
C HIS A 14 14.40 22.77 62.26
N SER A 15 13.12 22.96 62.60
CA SER A 15 12.02 22.66 61.69
C SER A 15 12.00 23.68 60.57
N ILE A 16 12.35 23.26 59.37
CA ILE A 16 12.09 23.99 58.12
C ILE A 16 10.84 23.40 57.51
N VAL A 17 9.77 24.18 57.52
CA VAL A 17 8.50 23.86 56.82
C VAL A 17 8.73 24.09 55.34
N PHE A 18 8.85 23.00 54.56
CA PHE A 18 8.79 23.04 53.10
C PHE A 18 7.30 23.00 52.71
N ALA A 19 6.80 24.11 52.18
CA ALA A 19 5.51 24.16 51.52
C ALA A 19 5.63 23.46 50.17
N CYS A 20 5.13 22.21 50.07
CA CYS A 20 4.98 21.49 48.83
C CYS A 20 3.75 22.05 48.08
N THR A 21 3.95 22.91 47.10
CA THR A 21 2.95 23.25 46.11
C THR A 21 2.77 22.07 45.18
N LEU A 22 1.69 21.29 45.34
CA LEU A 22 1.25 20.30 44.38
C LEU A 22 0.82 21.02 43.10
N GLY A 23 1.70 21.06 42.12
CA GLY A 23 1.31 21.36 40.72
C GLY A 23 0.47 20.22 40.17
N LEU A 24 -0.82 20.44 40.01
CA LEU A 24 -1.71 19.56 39.23
C LEU A 24 -1.25 19.62 37.77
N ALA A 25 -0.42 18.67 37.36
CA ALA A 25 -0.20 18.38 35.97
C ALA A 25 -1.52 17.82 35.43
N ALA A 26 -2.27 18.66 34.69
CA ALA A 26 -3.42 18.22 33.93
C ALA A 26 -2.92 17.22 32.86
N CYS A 27 -3.17 15.93 33.08
CA CYS A 27 -3.07 14.93 32.02
C CYS A 27 -4.08 15.32 30.95
N ALA A 28 -3.61 15.90 29.86
CA ALA A 28 -4.43 16.09 28.66
C ALA A 28 -4.81 14.71 28.15
N THR A 29 -6.06 14.32 28.34
CA THR A 29 -6.60 13.14 27.66
C THR A 29 -6.51 13.37 26.16
N PRO A 30 -5.99 12.40 25.38
CA PRO A 30 -5.95 12.53 23.93
C PRO A 30 -7.38 12.77 23.43
N LYS A 31 -7.55 13.84 22.65
CA LYS A 31 -8.82 14.17 22.01
C LYS A 31 -9.20 12.98 21.14
N PRO A 32 -10.39 12.36 21.32
CA PRO A 32 -10.80 11.25 20.46
C PRO A 32 -10.83 11.74 19.02
N ALA A 33 -10.33 10.91 18.09
CA ALA A 33 -10.42 11.16 16.66
C ALA A 33 -11.87 11.51 16.31
N ALA A 34 -12.07 12.55 15.50
CA ALA A 34 -13.39 12.97 15.10
C ALA A 34 -14.08 11.80 14.39
N VAL A 35 -15.12 11.24 14.99
CA VAL A 35 -15.96 10.22 14.38
C VAL A 35 -16.68 10.88 13.21
N VAL A 36 -16.34 10.47 11.97
CA VAL A 36 -17.06 10.93 10.77
C VAL A 36 -18.49 10.38 10.86
N PRO A 37 -19.53 11.22 10.68
CA PRO A 37 -20.90 10.73 10.73
C PRO A 37 -21.13 9.61 9.71
N ALA A 38 -21.82 8.55 10.11
CA ALA A 38 -22.13 7.39 9.25
C ALA A 38 -22.97 7.75 7.99
N THR A 39 -23.55 8.95 7.96
CA THR A 39 -24.42 9.46 6.90
C THR A 39 -23.71 10.23 5.79
N THR A 40 -22.36 10.33 5.80
CA THR A 40 -21.63 10.99 4.71
C THR A 40 -21.76 10.15 3.43
N PRO A 41 -22.24 10.73 2.30
CA PRO A 41 -22.33 9.99 1.04
C PRO A 41 -20.97 9.45 0.60
N HIS A 42 -20.94 8.20 0.18
CA HIS A 42 -19.75 7.52 -0.36
C HIS A 42 -20.14 6.78 -1.66
N ALA A 43 -19.14 6.30 -2.40
CA ALA A 43 -19.35 5.49 -3.59
C ALA A 43 -20.13 4.20 -3.25
N PRO A 44 -20.96 3.70 -4.18
CA PRO A 44 -21.61 2.40 -4.01
C PRO A 44 -20.57 1.30 -3.86
N THR A 45 -20.60 0.56 -2.76
CA THR A 45 -19.60 -0.48 -2.47
C THR A 45 -19.92 -1.84 -3.11
N ASP A 46 -21.09 -1.99 -3.68
CA ASP A 46 -21.56 -3.14 -4.44
C ASP A 46 -21.30 -3.02 -5.97
N VAL A 47 -20.80 -1.87 -6.43
CA VAL A 47 -20.53 -1.60 -7.85
C VAL A 47 -19.04 -1.74 -8.14
N ASN A 48 -18.71 -2.55 -9.15
CA ASN A 48 -17.36 -2.58 -9.73
C ASN A 48 -17.11 -1.30 -10.55
N PRO A 49 -16.17 -0.42 -10.15
CA PRO A 49 -15.93 0.84 -10.86
C PRO A 49 -15.39 0.66 -12.28
N PHE A 50 -14.75 -0.47 -12.55
CA PHE A 50 -14.14 -0.78 -13.84
C PHE A 50 -15.14 -1.36 -14.84
N ALA A 51 -16.29 -1.87 -14.39
CA ALA A 51 -17.30 -2.45 -15.27
C ALA A 51 -17.87 -1.39 -16.23
N GLY A 52 -17.77 -1.66 -17.53
CA GLY A 52 -18.23 -0.74 -18.57
C GLY A 52 -17.43 0.56 -18.69
N ALA A 53 -16.21 0.59 -18.14
CA ALA A 53 -15.31 1.74 -18.18
C ALA A 53 -13.99 1.38 -18.89
N LYS A 54 -13.27 2.38 -19.36
CA LYS A 54 -11.85 2.28 -19.72
C LYS A 54 -11.00 2.57 -18.48
N MET A 55 -9.89 1.88 -18.37
CA MET A 55 -8.84 2.24 -17.43
C MET A 55 -8.02 3.39 -18.00
N TYR A 56 -7.63 4.31 -17.15
CA TYR A 56 -6.84 5.48 -17.51
C TYR A 56 -5.44 5.12 -17.98
N VAL A 57 -5.02 5.60 -19.14
CA VAL A 57 -3.65 5.47 -19.64
C VAL A 57 -2.83 6.66 -19.17
N ASN A 58 -1.84 6.40 -18.31
CA ASN A 58 -0.97 7.43 -17.73
C ASN A 58 -0.01 7.98 -18.79
N PRO A 59 -0.07 9.29 -19.15
CA PRO A 59 0.78 9.86 -20.17
C PRO A 59 2.27 9.90 -19.81
N ASP A 60 2.62 10.07 -18.52
CA ASP A 60 4.01 10.07 -18.07
C ASP A 60 4.65 8.68 -18.26
N PHE A 61 3.89 7.62 -17.98
CA PHE A 61 4.33 6.24 -18.23
C PHE A 61 4.47 5.97 -19.73
N HIS A 62 3.45 6.38 -20.51
CA HIS A 62 3.47 6.24 -21.97
C HIS A 62 4.74 6.86 -22.57
N GLU A 63 5.05 8.12 -22.23
CA GLU A 63 6.23 8.83 -22.73
C GLU A 63 7.54 8.14 -22.30
N THR A 64 7.60 7.71 -21.04
CA THR A 64 8.76 7.01 -20.49
C THR A 64 9.05 5.73 -21.27
N VAL A 65 8.04 4.90 -21.51
CA VAL A 65 8.21 3.60 -22.21
C VAL A 65 8.49 3.78 -23.70
N GLU A 66 7.88 4.81 -24.36
CA GLU A 66 8.24 5.17 -25.74
C GLU A 66 9.71 5.58 -25.85
N GLY A 67 10.22 6.33 -24.86
CA GLY A 67 11.64 6.68 -24.77
C GLY A 67 12.54 5.45 -24.62
N VAL A 68 12.13 4.44 -23.84
CA VAL A 68 12.83 3.16 -23.73
C VAL A 68 12.77 2.39 -25.06
N ALA A 69 11.61 2.32 -25.71
CA ALA A 69 11.44 1.64 -26.99
C ALA A 69 12.37 2.19 -28.08
N ALA A 70 12.63 3.51 -28.08
CA ALA A 70 13.56 4.13 -29.01
C ALA A 70 15.02 3.66 -28.80
N ARG A 71 15.40 3.28 -27.57
CA ARG A 71 16.73 2.78 -27.21
C ARG A 71 16.90 1.27 -27.36
N HIS A 72 15.78 0.53 -27.43
CA HIS A 72 15.73 -0.94 -27.50
C HIS A 72 15.00 -1.42 -28.76
N PRO A 73 15.61 -1.31 -29.97
CA PRO A 73 14.92 -1.65 -31.21
C PRO A 73 14.47 -3.10 -31.30
N GLY A 74 15.14 -4.03 -30.60
CA GLY A 74 14.77 -5.44 -30.56
C GLY A 74 13.43 -5.69 -29.86
N GLU A 75 13.10 -4.92 -28.84
CA GLU A 75 11.91 -5.02 -28.02
C GLU A 75 10.90 -3.88 -28.29
N ALA A 76 11.21 -2.99 -29.24
CA ALA A 76 10.42 -1.78 -29.47
C ALA A 76 8.94 -2.05 -29.73
N ALA A 77 8.59 -3.12 -30.45
CA ALA A 77 7.21 -3.47 -30.73
C ALA A 77 6.42 -3.82 -29.46
N GLN A 78 7.02 -4.61 -28.56
CA GLN A 78 6.42 -4.99 -27.27
C GLN A 78 6.36 -3.81 -26.32
N LEU A 79 7.42 -3.01 -26.22
CA LEU A 79 7.46 -1.80 -25.39
C LEU A 79 6.37 -0.79 -25.80
N LYS A 80 6.15 -0.58 -27.11
CA LYS A 80 5.07 0.29 -27.59
C LYS A 80 3.67 -0.24 -27.24
N LYS A 81 3.48 -1.56 -27.22
CA LYS A 81 2.24 -2.14 -26.73
C LYS A 81 2.08 -1.89 -25.22
N LEU A 82 3.16 -2.05 -24.43
CA LEU A 82 3.15 -1.75 -23.01
C LEU A 82 2.85 -0.27 -22.75
N ALA A 83 3.44 0.66 -23.51
CA ALA A 83 3.21 2.10 -23.38
C ALA A 83 1.72 2.50 -23.49
N ALA A 84 0.93 1.70 -24.20
CA ALA A 84 -0.50 1.93 -24.37
C ALA A 84 -1.38 1.30 -23.28
N LEU A 85 -0.78 0.57 -22.32
CA LEU A 85 -1.53 -0.08 -21.23
C LEU A 85 -1.69 0.88 -20.03
N PRO A 86 -2.82 0.78 -19.31
CA PRO A 86 -3.06 1.55 -18.11
C PRO A 86 -2.13 1.09 -16.96
N THR A 87 -1.66 2.05 -16.16
CA THR A 87 -0.93 1.80 -14.92
C THR A 87 -1.47 2.68 -13.80
N ALA A 88 -1.27 2.28 -12.56
CA ALA A 88 -1.56 3.16 -11.43
C ALA A 88 -0.56 4.33 -11.33
N ILE A 89 -0.95 5.34 -10.58
CA ILE A 89 -0.14 6.53 -10.27
C ILE A 89 0.11 6.53 -8.76
N TRP A 90 1.39 6.49 -8.38
CA TRP A 90 1.79 6.48 -6.98
C TRP A 90 1.90 7.90 -6.42
N LEU A 91 1.21 8.14 -5.32
CA LEU A 91 1.30 9.36 -4.52
C LEU A 91 2.15 9.02 -3.29
N SER A 92 3.48 9.03 -3.45
CA SER A 92 4.41 8.49 -2.44
C SER A 92 4.94 9.55 -1.46
N LYS A 93 4.64 10.82 -1.71
CA LYS A 93 5.02 11.98 -0.89
C LYS A 93 4.09 13.15 -1.16
N ILE A 94 4.09 14.14 -0.27
CA ILE A 94 3.26 15.34 -0.39
C ILE A 94 3.51 16.08 -1.72
N ASP A 95 4.77 16.08 -2.19
CA ASP A 95 5.11 16.78 -3.43
C ASP A 95 4.46 16.18 -4.69
N ASP A 96 4.17 14.88 -4.69
CA ASP A 96 3.52 14.19 -5.81
C ASP A 96 2.08 14.70 -6.04
N LEU A 97 1.43 15.21 -5.00
CA LEU A 97 0.07 15.75 -5.09
C LEU A 97 -0.05 16.93 -6.05
N LYS A 98 1.04 17.65 -6.30
CA LYS A 98 1.06 18.75 -7.28
C LYS A 98 0.68 18.31 -8.70
N LYS A 99 0.89 17.03 -9.03
CA LYS A 99 0.54 16.45 -10.33
C LYS A 99 -0.86 15.84 -10.35
N MET A 100 -1.48 15.56 -9.21
CA MET A 100 -2.76 14.87 -9.15
C MET A 100 -3.88 15.60 -9.95
N PRO A 101 -4.05 16.93 -9.84
CA PRO A 101 -5.03 17.65 -10.65
C PRO A 101 -4.81 17.45 -12.17
N HIS A 102 -3.56 17.47 -12.63
CA HIS A 102 -3.25 17.22 -14.04
C HIS A 102 -3.72 15.84 -14.51
N TYR A 103 -3.48 14.77 -13.75
CA TYR A 103 -3.95 13.42 -14.09
C TYR A 103 -5.48 13.30 -14.08
N LEU A 104 -6.16 13.98 -13.16
CA LEU A 104 -7.62 13.99 -13.10
C LEU A 104 -8.23 14.76 -14.26
N ASP A 105 -7.63 15.90 -14.63
CA ASP A 105 -8.02 16.69 -15.82
C ASP A 105 -7.83 15.88 -17.11
N ASP A 106 -6.70 15.20 -17.27
CA ASP A 106 -6.42 14.36 -18.42
C ASP A 106 -7.36 13.14 -18.48
N ALA A 107 -7.64 12.49 -17.34
CA ALA A 107 -8.63 11.41 -17.28
C ALA A 107 -10.03 11.92 -17.71
N THR A 108 -10.41 13.13 -17.31
CA THR A 108 -11.65 13.78 -17.74
C THR A 108 -11.65 14.03 -19.25
N ALA A 109 -10.51 14.47 -19.81
CA ALA A 109 -10.36 14.65 -21.25
C ALA A 109 -10.46 13.34 -22.02
N GLN A 110 -9.80 12.26 -21.54
CA GLN A 110 -9.91 10.91 -22.11
C GLN A 110 -11.36 10.39 -22.05
N GLN A 111 -12.07 10.61 -20.94
CA GLN A 111 -13.49 10.25 -20.78
C GLN A 111 -14.35 10.99 -21.79
N THR A 112 -14.16 12.31 -21.93
CA THR A 112 -14.94 13.13 -22.86
C THR A 112 -14.69 12.72 -24.31
N ALA A 113 -13.43 12.53 -24.69
CA ALA A 113 -13.07 12.10 -26.05
C ALA A 113 -13.57 10.68 -26.38
N GLY A 114 -13.58 9.78 -25.39
CA GLY A 114 -13.99 8.38 -25.57
C GLY A 114 -15.48 8.13 -25.46
N GLY A 115 -16.26 9.05 -24.87
CA GLY A 115 -17.70 8.92 -24.66
C GLY A 115 -18.11 7.81 -23.67
N GLN A 116 -17.17 7.30 -22.85
CA GLN A 116 -17.41 6.29 -21.83
C GLN A 116 -16.60 6.60 -20.57
N PRO A 117 -17.01 6.13 -19.38
CA PRO A 117 -16.29 6.34 -18.14
C PRO A 117 -14.82 5.93 -18.25
N VAL A 118 -13.93 6.73 -17.65
CA VAL A 118 -12.50 6.43 -17.50
C VAL A 118 -12.17 6.36 -16.02
N VAL A 119 -11.44 5.31 -15.61
CA VAL A 119 -11.09 5.07 -14.20
C VAL A 119 -9.58 5.21 -14.01
N PRO A 120 -9.10 6.33 -13.48
CA PRO A 120 -7.72 6.41 -12.98
C PRO A 120 -7.59 5.64 -11.67
N VAL A 121 -6.41 5.04 -11.48
CA VAL A 121 -6.02 4.32 -10.27
C VAL A 121 -4.88 5.08 -9.59
N PHE A 122 -5.08 5.50 -8.36
CA PHE A 122 -4.02 6.10 -7.54
C PHE A 122 -3.66 5.19 -6.39
N VAL A 123 -2.37 5.13 -6.07
CA VAL A 123 -1.88 4.49 -4.85
C VAL A 123 -1.57 5.56 -3.83
N VAL A 124 -2.33 5.59 -2.76
CA VAL A 124 -2.12 6.46 -1.59
C VAL A 124 -1.05 5.80 -0.74
N TYR A 125 0.16 6.38 -0.66
CA TYR A 125 1.31 5.70 -0.08
C TYR A 125 2.26 6.68 0.63
N ASN A 126 1.79 7.27 1.73
CA ASN A 126 2.62 8.19 2.52
C ASN A 126 2.34 8.11 4.03
N MET A 127 1.99 6.91 4.53
CA MET A 127 1.74 6.66 5.95
C MET A 127 2.90 7.17 6.82
N PRO A 128 2.65 7.84 7.96
CA PRO A 128 3.71 8.23 8.89
C PRO A 128 4.51 7.02 9.39
N GLY A 129 5.82 7.01 9.13
CA GLY A 129 6.66 5.84 9.37
C GLY A 129 6.46 4.70 8.36
N ARG A 130 6.00 5.05 7.13
CA ARG A 130 5.81 4.09 6.02
C ARG A 130 6.98 3.13 5.92
N ASP A 131 6.64 1.87 5.63
CA ASP A 131 7.59 0.76 5.49
C ASP A 131 8.50 0.58 6.70
N CYS A 132 7.87 0.50 7.85
CA CYS A 132 8.55 0.29 9.12
C CYS A 132 9.45 -0.95 9.16
N ALA A 133 9.28 -1.89 8.23
CA ALA A 133 10.03 -3.14 8.12
C ALA A 133 11.10 -3.13 7.03
N ALA A 134 11.09 -2.17 6.07
CA ALA A 134 12.00 -2.06 4.93
C ALA A 134 12.54 -0.63 4.78
N ALA A 135 13.82 -0.50 4.45
CA ALA A 135 14.47 0.82 4.31
C ALA A 135 14.28 1.42 2.92
N ALA A 136 14.17 0.59 1.89
CA ALA A 136 14.11 1.00 0.48
C ALA A 136 12.97 1.98 0.19
N SER A 137 11.83 1.78 0.81
CA SER A 137 10.61 2.56 0.60
C SER A 137 10.18 3.40 1.79
N ALA A 138 11.10 3.65 2.74
CA ALA A 138 10.84 4.53 3.89
C ALA A 138 10.27 5.89 3.46
N GLY A 139 9.23 6.34 4.16
CA GLY A 139 8.49 7.57 3.85
C GLY A 139 9.11 8.83 4.44
N GLU A 140 8.58 9.98 4.04
CA GLU A 140 9.03 11.29 4.52
C GLU A 140 8.42 11.73 5.86
N LEU A 141 7.31 11.10 6.26
CA LEU A 141 6.58 11.48 7.47
C LEU A 141 7.04 10.64 8.67
N PRO A 142 7.47 11.26 9.78
CA PRO A 142 7.88 10.51 10.96
C PRO A 142 6.68 9.85 11.66
N PRO A 143 6.88 8.69 12.34
CA PRO A 143 5.82 7.98 13.06
C PRO A 143 5.52 8.65 14.42
N ASN A 144 5.04 9.87 14.40
CA ASN A 144 4.65 10.65 15.57
C ASN A 144 3.45 11.56 15.27
N GLU A 145 2.96 12.28 16.29
CA GLU A 145 1.79 13.17 16.16
C GLU A 145 2.00 14.27 15.10
N ALA A 146 3.21 14.79 14.94
CA ALA A 146 3.48 15.80 13.92
C ALA A 146 3.42 15.22 12.51
N GLY A 147 3.94 14.00 12.30
CA GLY A 147 3.81 13.27 11.05
C GLY A 147 2.36 12.91 10.75
N GLU A 148 1.60 12.43 11.76
CA GLU A 148 0.17 12.13 11.62
C GLU A 148 -0.64 13.39 11.24
N ALA A 149 -0.38 14.52 11.87
CA ALA A 149 -1.06 15.78 11.54
C ALA A 149 -0.74 16.27 10.12
N ARG A 150 0.50 16.09 9.65
CA ARG A 150 0.88 16.41 8.26
C ARG A 150 0.23 15.45 7.26
N TYR A 151 0.20 14.15 7.57
CA TYR A 151 -0.49 13.15 6.75
C TYR A 151 -1.96 13.51 6.55
N GLN A 152 -2.65 13.89 7.62
CA GLN A 152 -4.05 14.29 7.55
C GLN A 152 -4.23 15.57 6.72
N ARG A 153 -3.56 16.66 7.10
CA ARG A 153 -3.80 18.00 6.55
C ARG A 153 -3.16 18.20 5.17
N ASP A 154 -1.86 17.80 5.03
CA ASP A 154 -1.06 18.17 3.87
C ASP A 154 -1.11 17.08 2.77
N TYR A 155 -1.66 15.90 3.09
CA TYR A 155 -1.71 14.79 2.16
C TYR A 155 -3.15 14.30 1.93
N ILE A 156 -3.83 13.70 2.92
CA ILE A 156 -5.17 13.12 2.73
C ILE A 156 -6.24 14.18 2.43
N ASP A 157 -6.23 15.32 3.13
CA ASP A 157 -7.20 16.40 2.88
C ASP A 157 -7.03 17.01 1.49
N VAL A 158 -5.80 17.08 0.98
CA VAL A 158 -5.51 17.57 -0.39
C VAL A 158 -6.06 16.57 -1.43
N ILE A 159 -5.77 15.27 -1.28
CA ILE A 159 -6.33 14.23 -2.16
C ILE A 159 -7.86 14.29 -2.16
N ALA A 160 -8.49 14.41 -1.00
CA ALA A 160 -9.94 14.51 -0.89
C ALA A 160 -10.50 15.74 -1.63
N ALA A 161 -9.81 16.88 -1.54
CA ALA A 161 -10.21 18.11 -2.25
C ALA A 161 -10.12 17.96 -3.77
N ASP A 162 -9.03 17.35 -4.28
CA ASP A 162 -8.84 17.09 -5.71
C ASP A 162 -9.90 16.12 -6.26
N LEU A 163 -10.22 15.06 -5.51
CA LEU A 163 -11.29 14.12 -5.88
C LEU A 163 -12.66 14.79 -5.91
N ALA A 164 -12.96 15.63 -4.92
CA ALA A 164 -14.23 16.36 -4.84
C ALA A 164 -14.38 17.40 -5.97
N ALA A 165 -13.28 17.90 -6.52
CA ALA A 165 -13.28 18.81 -7.68
C ALA A 165 -13.59 18.08 -9.00
N HIS A 166 -13.48 16.74 -9.05
CA HIS A 166 -13.72 15.92 -10.25
C HIS A 166 -14.85 14.88 -10.05
N PRO A 167 -16.06 15.29 -9.65
CA PRO A 167 -17.14 14.38 -9.26
C PRO A 167 -17.66 13.51 -10.42
N GLN A 168 -17.33 13.85 -11.67
CA GLN A 168 -17.73 13.12 -12.87
C GLN A 168 -16.87 11.87 -13.14
N LEU A 169 -15.69 11.76 -12.52
CA LEU A 169 -14.81 10.60 -12.66
C LEU A 169 -15.19 9.50 -11.66
N ARG A 170 -14.93 8.26 -12.02
CA ARG A 170 -14.79 7.15 -11.08
C ARG A 170 -13.32 6.99 -10.78
N VAL A 171 -12.90 7.12 -9.53
CA VAL A 171 -11.48 7.03 -9.15
C VAL A 171 -11.28 5.84 -8.22
N ALA A 172 -10.37 4.93 -8.58
CA ALA A 172 -9.97 3.84 -7.71
C ALA A 172 -8.74 4.24 -6.89
N LEU A 173 -8.78 4.01 -5.58
CA LEU A 173 -7.68 4.30 -4.66
C LEU A 173 -7.21 3.02 -3.99
N VAL A 174 -5.96 2.65 -4.18
CA VAL A 174 -5.28 1.61 -3.39
C VAL A 174 -4.66 2.28 -2.17
N LEU A 175 -5.03 1.82 -0.98
CA LEU A 175 -4.70 2.49 0.27
C LEU A 175 -3.54 1.83 0.99
N GLU A 176 -2.45 2.59 1.12
CA GLU A 176 -1.31 2.39 2.01
C GLU A 176 -0.76 0.95 1.99
N PRO A 177 -0.24 0.50 0.83
CA PRO A 177 0.41 -0.79 0.72
C PRO A 177 1.35 -1.10 1.89
N ASP A 178 1.36 -2.36 2.32
CA ASP A 178 2.18 -2.93 3.39
C ASP A 178 1.84 -2.46 4.82
N SER A 179 1.17 -1.32 4.99
CA SER A 179 1.00 -0.69 6.30
C SER A 179 0.32 -1.59 7.34
N LEU A 180 -0.89 -2.06 7.06
CA LEU A 180 -1.63 -2.94 7.98
C LEU A 180 -1.07 -4.36 8.01
N ALA A 181 -0.51 -4.85 6.91
CA ALA A 181 0.15 -6.15 6.85
C ALA A 181 1.35 -6.23 7.81
N ASN A 182 2.15 -5.16 7.88
CA ASN A 182 3.25 -5.05 8.85
C ASN A 182 2.76 -5.13 10.31
N LEU A 183 1.55 -4.66 10.62
CA LEU A 183 0.99 -4.80 11.97
C LEU A 183 0.56 -6.23 12.30
N VAL A 184 0.38 -7.09 11.30
CA VAL A 184 0.06 -8.51 11.50
C VAL A 184 1.31 -9.33 11.81
N THR A 185 2.44 -9.05 11.13
CA THR A 185 3.59 -9.94 11.10
C THR A 185 4.90 -9.35 11.61
N ASN A 186 5.02 -8.03 11.75
CA ASN A 186 6.30 -7.36 12.03
C ASN A 186 6.31 -6.50 13.31
N LEU A 187 5.39 -6.76 14.26
CA LEU A 187 5.33 -6.02 15.52
C LEU A 187 6.53 -6.28 16.45
N GLU A 188 7.32 -7.32 16.21
CA GLU A 188 8.58 -7.56 16.92
C GLU A 188 9.68 -6.56 16.49
N LYS A 189 9.53 -5.92 15.32
CA LYS A 189 10.45 -4.85 14.87
C LYS A 189 10.12 -3.55 15.61
N PRO A 190 11.09 -2.90 16.27
CA PRO A 190 10.82 -1.70 17.08
C PRO A 190 10.14 -0.56 16.33
N ASN A 191 10.52 -0.34 15.05
CA ASN A 191 9.93 0.70 14.22
C ASN A 191 8.44 0.43 13.94
N CYS A 192 8.06 -0.84 13.66
CA CYS A 192 6.68 -1.22 13.41
C CYS A 192 5.83 -1.16 14.69
N ALA A 193 6.38 -1.60 15.82
CA ALA A 193 5.72 -1.47 17.12
C ALA A 193 5.43 0.01 17.47
N ALA A 194 6.40 0.89 17.23
CA ALA A 194 6.24 2.34 17.47
C ALA A 194 5.22 2.99 16.52
N ALA A 195 5.17 2.55 15.27
CA ALA A 195 4.25 3.08 14.25
C ALA A 195 2.81 2.57 14.41
N ALA A 196 2.59 1.41 15.04
CA ALA A 196 1.30 0.73 15.07
C ALA A 196 0.10 1.59 15.53
N PRO A 197 0.16 2.37 16.62
CA PRO A 197 -0.97 3.20 17.04
C PRO A 197 -1.30 4.30 16.03
N ILE A 198 -0.27 4.83 15.35
CA ILE A 198 -0.41 5.89 14.35
C ILE A 198 -1.00 5.29 13.08
N TYR A 199 -0.51 4.14 12.63
CA TYR A 199 -1.03 3.45 11.44
C TYR A 199 -2.54 3.24 11.52
N LYS A 200 -3.04 2.73 12.65
CA LYS A 200 -4.49 2.51 12.81
C LYS A 200 -5.31 3.80 12.69
N ARG A 201 -4.88 4.87 13.38
CA ARG A 201 -5.59 6.16 13.36
C ARG A 201 -5.50 6.86 12.02
N ALA A 202 -4.30 6.92 11.45
CA ALA A 202 -4.05 7.56 10.16
C ALA A 202 -4.78 6.82 9.02
N PHE A 203 -4.78 5.48 9.04
CA PHE A 203 -5.51 4.68 8.07
C PHE A 203 -7.03 4.89 8.19
N ALA A 204 -7.56 4.85 9.41
CA ALA A 204 -8.98 5.12 9.65
C ALA A 204 -9.38 6.53 9.18
N TYR A 205 -8.52 7.54 9.42
CA TYR A 205 -8.73 8.89 8.90
C TYR A 205 -8.76 8.92 7.38
N ALA A 206 -7.79 8.27 6.71
CA ALA A 206 -7.74 8.20 5.25
C ALA A 206 -9.01 7.57 4.68
N VAL A 207 -9.43 6.40 5.18
CA VAL A 207 -10.68 5.76 4.75
C VAL A 207 -11.89 6.69 4.95
N ALA A 208 -12.03 7.28 6.13
CA ALA A 208 -13.17 8.14 6.44
C ALA A 208 -13.23 9.39 5.53
N LYS A 209 -12.08 9.98 5.24
CA LYS A 209 -11.97 11.23 4.47
C LYS A 209 -12.05 11.03 2.97
N LEU A 210 -11.45 9.95 2.46
CA LEU A 210 -11.42 9.62 1.04
C LEU A 210 -12.65 8.86 0.55
N SER A 211 -13.52 8.41 1.46
CA SER A 211 -14.79 7.76 1.11
C SER A 211 -15.77 8.80 0.55
N LEU A 212 -15.56 9.18 -0.70
CA LEU A 212 -16.36 10.16 -1.46
C LEU A 212 -17.27 9.45 -2.48
N PRO A 213 -18.33 10.10 -2.99
CA PRO A 213 -19.26 9.45 -3.93
C PRO A 213 -18.64 8.95 -5.23
N ASN A 214 -17.48 9.45 -5.62
CA ASN A 214 -16.75 9.11 -6.84
C ASN A 214 -15.46 8.33 -6.57
N ALA A 215 -15.13 8.00 -5.30
CA ALA A 215 -13.91 7.33 -4.90
C ALA A 215 -14.19 5.90 -4.43
N PHE A 216 -13.54 4.92 -5.06
CA PHE A 216 -13.66 3.49 -4.77
C PHE A 216 -12.38 3.03 -4.07
N LEU A 217 -12.47 2.80 -2.76
CA LEU A 217 -11.31 2.51 -1.92
C LEU A 217 -11.02 1.02 -1.86
N TYR A 218 -9.78 0.63 -2.10
CA TYR A 218 -9.26 -0.74 -1.95
C TYR A 218 -8.16 -0.74 -0.90
N VAL A 219 -8.41 -1.42 0.20
CA VAL A 219 -7.42 -1.61 1.29
C VAL A 219 -6.37 -2.60 0.84
N ASP A 220 -5.10 -2.28 1.03
CA ASP A 220 -4.05 -3.27 0.78
C ASP A 220 -4.22 -4.50 1.67
N ALA A 221 -4.22 -5.67 1.06
CA ALA A 221 -4.31 -6.97 1.71
C ALA A 221 -3.05 -7.82 1.51
N ALA A 222 -1.94 -7.17 1.18
CA ALA A 222 -0.68 -7.83 0.85
C ALA A 222 -0.86 -8.88 -0.27
N HIS A 223 -0.34 -10.10 -0.09
CA HIS A 223 -0.40 -11.15 -1.11
C HIS A 223 -0.57 -12.54 -0.47
N ALA A 224 -0.88 -13.53 -1.29
CA ALA A 224 -1.11 -14.91 -0.88
C ALA A 224 0.01 -15.48 -0.02
N GLY A 225 1.26 -15.27 -0.43
CA GLY A 225 2.45 -15.76 0.27
C GLY A 225 2.74 -15.07 1.62
N TRP A 226 2.09 -13.93 1.91
CA TRP A 226 2.29 -13.18 3.16
C TRP A 226 1.09 -13.30 4.11
N LEU A 227 -0.03 -12.63 3.81
CA LEU A 227 -1.20 -12.67 4.67
C LEU A 227 -2.12 -13.87 4.41
N GLY A 228 -1.95 -14.59 3.30
CA GLY A 228 -2.73 -15.78 2.99
C GLY A 228 -2.45 -16.98 3.91
N TRP A 229 -1.40 -16.98 4.72
CA TRP A 229 -1.19 -18.00 5.74
C TRP A 229 -2.33 -17.96 6.75
N PRO A 230 -2.97 -19.10 7.12
CA PRO A 230 -4.18 -19.13 7.96
C PRO A 230 -4.07 -18.35 9.27
N LYS A 231 -2.91 -18.38 9.93
CA LYS A 231 -2.66 -17.62 11.17
C LYS A 231 -2.56 -16.11 10.94
N ASN A 232 -1.99 -15.69 9.82
CA ASN A 232 -1.86 -14.29 9.47
C ASN A 232 -3.22 -13.75 9.04
N LEU A 233 -3.91 -14.46 8.16
CA LEU A 233 -5.21 -14.07 7.64
C LEU A 233 -6.26 -13.91 8.76
N ALA A 234 -6.27 -14.85 9.73
CA ALA A 234 -7.15 -14.73 10.89
C ALA A 234 -6.91 -13.47 11.73
N LYS A 235 -5.66 -12.99 11.82
CA LYS A 235 -5.33 -11.72 12.50
C LYS A 235 -5.66 -10.52 11.61
N ALA A 236 -5.39 -10.62 10.31
CA ALA A 236 -5.61 -9.55 9.35
C ALA A 236 -7.09 -9.16 9.27
N VAL A 237 -8.02 -10.11 9.18
CA VAL A 237 -9.46 -9.81 9.10
C VAL A 237 -9.98 -9.09 10.36
N VAL A 238 -9.43 -9.42 11.53
CA VAL A 238 -9.76 -8.73 12.79
C VAL A 238 -9.21 -7.30 12.79
N LEU A 239 -7.96 -7.12 12.36
CA LEU A 239 -7.34 -5.80 12.27
C LEU A 239 -8.07 -4.90 11.26
N TRP A 240 -8.39 -5.42 10.07
CA TRP A 240 -9.17 -4.66 9.09
C TRP A 240 -10.53 -4.24 9.63
N LYS A 241 -11.23 -5.16 10.33
CA LYS A 241 -12.51 -4.81 10.96
C LYS A 241 -12.35 -3.70 12.00
N GLU A 242 -11.34 -3.78 12.87
CA GLU A 242 -11.03 -2.76 13.87
C GLU A 242 -10.83 -1.38 13.21
N VAL A 243 -9.96 -1.30 12.21
CA VAL A 243 -9.63 -0.02 11.55
C VAL A 243 -10.81 0.52 10.74
N LEU A 244 -11.57 -0.34 10.08
CA LEU A 244 -12.76 0.07 9.33
C LEU A 244 -13.87 0.57 10.26
N ASP A 245 -14.05 -0.03 11.44
CA ASP A 245 -15.00 0.47 12.44
C ASP A 245 -14.60 1.86 12.95
N MET A 246 -13.31 2.11 13.16
CA MET A 246 -12.80 3.45 13.49
C MET A 246 -13.09 4.46 12.37
N ALA A 247 -13.13 4.01 11.12
CA ALA A 247 -13.43 4.84 9.94
C ALA A 247 -14.93 5.08 9.69
N GLY A 248 -15.82 4.45 10.45
CA GLY A 248 -17.27 4.54 10.27
C GLY A 248 -17.92 3.33 9.59
N GLY A 249 -17.18 2.25 9.42
CA GLY A 249 -17.69 0.94 9.00
C GLY A 249 -17.13 0.40 7.68
N PRO A 250 -17.31 -0.91 7.45
CA PRO A 250 -16.82 -1.57 6.23
C PRO A 250 -17.43 -1.03 4.93
N ASP A 251 -18.58 -0.38 4.99
CA ASP A 251 -19.26 0.18 3.81
C ASP A 251 -18.55 1.42 3.24
N ARG A 252 -17.48 1.87 3.89
CA ARG A 252 -16.63 2.95 3.39
C ARG A 252 -15.67 2.51 2.29
N ILE A 253 -15.47 1.23 2.10
CA ILE A 253 -14.53 0.70 1.11
C ILE A 253 -15.23 -0.17 0.07
N ARG A 254 -14.76 -0.13 -1.18
CA ARG A 254 -15.18 -1.08 -2.22
C ARG A 254 -14.61 -2.47 -1.96
N GLY A 255 -13.35 -2.57 -1.54
CA GLY A 255 -12.74 -3.87 -1.37
C GLY A 255 -11.28 -3.85 -0.98
N PHE A 256 -10.54 -4.82 -1.54
CA PHE A 256 -9.14 -5.03 -1.19
C PHE A 256 -8.26 -5.12 -2.44
N ALA A 257 -7.01 -4.65 -2.32
CA ALA A 257 -5.97 -4.76 -3.33
C ALA A 257 -4.97 -5.84 -2.91
N LEU A 258 -4.60 -6.72 -3.85
CA LEU A 258 -3.74 -7.86 -3.61
C LEU A 258 -2.50 -7.79 -4.51
N ASP A 259 -1.43 -8.41 -4.04
CA ASP A 259 -0.12 -8.55 -4.72
C ASP A 259 0.54 -7.22 -5.10
N VAL A 260 0.13 -6.13 -4.45
CA VAL A 260 0.67 -4.80 -4.75
C VAL A 260 2.18 -4.81 -4.61
N SER A 261 2.86 -4.55 -5.73
CA SER A 261 4.33 -4.57 -5.82
C SER A 261 4.97 -5.92 -5.53
N ASN A 262 4.27 -7.05 -5.71
CA ASN A 262 4.81 -8.38 -5.47
C ASN A 262 4.84 -9.24 -6.75
N TYR A 263 4.93 -10.56 -6.62
CA TYR A 263 5.22 -11.51 -7.71
C TYR A 263 4.42 -12.81 -7.59
N ASP A 264 3.46 -12.90 -6.69
CA ASP A 264 2.60 -14.07 -6.58
C ASP A 264 1.65 -14.10 -7.78
N PRO A 265 1.54 -15.20 -8.52
CA PRO A 265 0.75 -15.22 -9.75
C PRO A 265 -0.73 -14.98 -9.47
N ALA A 266 -1.40 -14.24 -10.34
CA ALA A 266 -2.86 -14.10 -10.27
C ALA A 266 -3.53 -15.49 -10.31
N LYS A 267 -3.04 -16.37 -11.18
CA LYS A 267 -3.37 -17.81 -11.23
C LYS A 267 -2.14 -18.64 -11.56
N ASP A 268 -1.96 -19.75 -10.83
CA ASP A 268 -0.93 -20.76 -11.16
C ASP A 268 -1.58 -22.09 -11.54
N PRO A 269 -1.78 -22.36 -12.84
CA PRO A 269 -2.37 -23.63 -13.30
C PRO A 269 -1.43 -24.83 -13.07
N THR A 270 -0.16 -24.60 -12.70
CA THR A 270 0.84 -25.64 -12.43
C THR A 270 0.98 -25.94 -10.94
N ALA A 271 0.31 -25.15 -10.09
CA ALA A 271 0.38 -25.30 -8.65
C ALA A 271 -0.13 -26.68 -8.19
N PRO A 272 0.48 -27.26 -7.15
CA PRO A 272 -0.07 -28.48 -6.54
C PRO A 272 -1.45 -28.22 -5.93
N PRO A 273 -2.26 -29.27 -5.73
CA PRO A 273 -3.54 -29.14 -5.04
C PRO A 273 -3.38 -28.40 -3.72
N ARG A 274 -4.28 -27.46 -3.47
CA ARG A 274 -4.25 -26.62 -2.28
C ARG A 274 -4.38 -27.42 -1.01
N VAL A 275 -3.50 -27.12 -0.03
CA VAL A 275 -3.55 -27.65 1.33
C VAL A 275 -3.96 -26.53 2.27
N ALA A 276 -5.07 -26.69 2.96
CA ALA A 276 -5.67 -25.64 3.81
C ALA A 276 -4.79 -25.14 4.98
N ALA A 277 -3.75 -25.90 5.35
CA ALA A 277 -2.81 -25.51 6.41
C ALA A 277 -1.73 -24.52 5.94
N TYR A 278 -1.62 -24.29 4.62
CA TYR A 278 -0.61 -23.42 4.01
C TYR A 278 -1.25 -22.20 3.33
N ALA A 279 -0.43 -21.25 2.95
CA ALA A 279 -0.84 -20.13 2.12
C ALA A 279 -1.43 -20.62 0.77
N PRO A 280 -2.31 -19.85 0.13
CA PRO A 280 -2.73 -20.08 -1.24
C PRO A 280 -1.52 -20.05 -2.20
N ASN A 281 -1.65 -20.76 -3.31
CA ASN A 281 -0.60 -20.81 -4.32
C ASN A 281 -0.69 -19.63 -5.31
N ASP A 282 -1.81 -18.92 -5.32
CA ASP A 282 -2.09 -17.79 -6.20
C ASP A 282 -3.11 -16.83 -5.59
N GLU A 283 -3.23 -15.64 -6.18
CA GLU A 283 -4.06 -14.57 -5.66
C GLU A 283 -5.57 -14.85 -5.79
N VAL A 284 -6.02 -15.52 -6.84
CA VAL A 284 -7.44 -15.91 -7.00
C VAL A 284 -7.86 -16.91 -5.92
N SER A 285 -6.98 -17.83 -5.55
CA SER A 285 -7.20 -18.72 -4.42
C SER A 285 -7.24 -17.97 -3.09
N TYR A 286 -6.41 -16.93 -2.94
CA TYR A 286 -6.42 -16.04 -1.77
C TYR A 286 -7.73 -15.24 -1.70
N VAL A 287 -8.23 -14.70 -2.82
CA VAL A 287 -9.58 -14.10 -2.90
C VAL A 287 -10.65 -15.08 -2.40
N GLY A 288 -10.54 -16.36 -2.77
CA GLY A 288 -11.45 -17.40 -2.30
C GLY A 288 -11.47 -17.54 -0.77
N ASP A 289 -10.33 -17.38 -0.11
CA ASP A 289 -10.24 -17.43 1.36
C ASP A 289 -10.73 -16.15 2.01
N LEU A 290 -10.41 -15.00 1.43
CA LEU A 290 -10.94 -13.70 1.86
C LEU A 290 -12.47 -13.69 1.81
N ASN A 291 -13.07 -14.17 0.73
CA ASN A 291 -14.53 -14.28 0.59
C ASN A 291 -15.20 -15.18 1.64
N LYS A 292 -14.48 -16.16 2.20
CA LYS A 292 -14.97 -17.00 3.30
C LYS A 292 -14.81 -16.34 4.67
N LEU A 293 -13.70 -15.63 4.90
CA LEU A 293 -13.35 -15.12 6.23
C LEU A 293 -13.86 -13.71 6.51
N LEU A 294 -13.85 -12.80 5.55
CA LEU A 294 -14.33 -11.42 5.74
C LEU A 294 -15.77 -11.35 6.29
N PRO A 295 -16.73 -12.17 5.78
CA PRO A 295 -18.10 -12.17 6.35
C PRO A 295 -18.17 -12.57 7.81
N THR A 296 -17.23 -13.39 8.31
CA THR A 296 -17.21 -13.83 9.72
C THR A 296 -16.97 -12.69 10.70
N VAL A 297 -16.39 -11.58 10.22
CA VAL A 297 -16.18 -10.36 11.01
C VAL A 297 -17.11 -9.21 10.57
N GLY A 298 -18.11 -9.48 9.72
CA GLY A 298 -19.08 -8.48 9.27
C GLY A 298 -18.60 -7.60 8.10
N ILE A 299 -17.56 -8.01 7.36
CA ILE A 299 -17.12 -7.35 6.14
C ILE A 299 -17.67 -8.16 4.95
N THR A 300 -18.69 -7.64 4.26
CA THR A 300 -19.42 -8.36 3.21
C THR A 300 -19.47 -7.59 1.89
N GLY A 301 -19.72 -8.28 0.77
CA GLY A 301 -19.95 -7.65 -0.54
C GLY A 301 -18.73 -6.93 -1.13
N LYS A 302 -17.51 -7.38 -0.81
CA LYS A 302 -16.28 -6.72 -1.25
C LYS A 302 -15.80 -7.24 -2.59
N GLY A 303 -15.27 -6.35 -3.42
CA GLY A 303 -14.53 -6.67 -4.63
C GLY A 303 -13.02 -6.67 -4.39
N PHE A 304 -12.29 -7.18 -5.38
CA PHE A 304 -10.85 -7.29 -5.28
C PHE A 304 -10.18 -6.74 -6.54
N VAL A 305 -9.02 -6.12 -6.38
CA VAL A 305 -8.12 -5.82 -7.49
C VAL A 305 -6.80 -6.56 -7.25
N ILE A 306 -6.20 -7.08 -8.31
CA ILE A 306 -4.94 -7.83 -8.25
C ILE A 306 -3.92 -7.11 -9.11
N ASP A 307 -2.73 -6.87 -8.53
CA ASP A 307 -1.59 -6.34 -9.27
C ASP A 307 -0.96 -7.45 -10.12
N THR A 308 -1.00 -7.29 -11.43
CA THR A 308 -0.43 -8.24 -12.39
C THR A 308 0.77 -7.66 -13.14
N GLY A 309 1.37 -6.61 -12.59
CA GLY A 309 2.49 -5.90 -13.22
C GLY A 309 3.78 -6.71 -13.32
N ARG A 310 3.96 -7.75 -12.47
CA ARG A 310 5.21 -8.52 -12.39
C ARG A 310 5.01 -10.00 -12.09
N ASP A 311 3.79 -10.49 -12.09
CA ASP A 311 3.37 -11.82 -11.66
C ASP A 311 3.33 -12.88 -12.80
N GLY A 312 3.77 -12.51 -14.01
CA GLY A 312 3.66 -13.36 -15.20
C GLY A 312 4.52 -14.64 -15.20
N LYS A 313 5.36 -14.83 -14.20
CA LYS A 313 6.19 -16.04 -14.03
C LYS A 313 6.04 -16.56 -12.61
N PRO A 314 5.45 -17.75 -12.40
CA PRO A 314 5.41 -18.36 -11.09
C PRO A 314 6.79 -18.85 -10.66
N ASN A 315 7.02 -18.96 -9.35
CA ASN A 315 8.18 -19.58 -8.74
C ASN A 315 9.54 -18.96 -9.14
N VAL A 316 9.58 -17.65 -9.39
CA VAL A 316 10.83 -16.92 -9.74
C VAL A 316 11.72 -16.62 -8.54
N ARG A 317 11.24 -16.82 -7.33
CA ARG A 317 11.94 -16.53 -6.06
C ARG A 317 12.51 -17.81 -5.46
N THR A 318 13.74 -17.76 -4.95
CA THR A 318 14.36 -18.86 -4.19
C THR A 318 13.84 -18.89 -2.74
N ALA A 319 13.39 -17.76 -2.23
CA ALA A 319 12.73 -17.62 -0.94
C ALA A 319 11.52 -16.67 -1.04
N SER A 320 10.41 -17.03 -0.41
CA SER A 320 9.17 -16.23 -0.46
C SER A 320 9.31 -14.83 0.13
N ALA A 321 10.30 -14.63 1.01
CA ALA A 321 10.61 -13.32 1.59
C ALA A 321 11.40 -12.39 0.65
N ASN A 322 11.95 -12.89 -0.47
CA ASN A 322 12.66 -12.07 -1.43
C ASN A 322 11.65 -11.30 -2.28
N TRP A 323 11.81 -9.98 -2.33
CA TRP A 323 10.86 -9.09 -3.00
C TRP A 323 11.53 -8.04 -3.90
N CYS A 324 12.84 -7.80 -3.78
CA CYS A 324 13.48 -6.67 -4.44
C CYS A 324 13.90 -7.02 -5.87
N ASN A 325 13.27 -6.38 -6.87
CA ASN A 325 13.64 -6.46 -8.30
C ASN A 325 13.96 -7.88 -8.80
N ILE A 326 13.05 -8.81 -8.60
CA ILE A 326 13.29 -10.26 -8.78
C ILE A 326 13.66 -10.59 -10.22
N LYS A 327 14.80 -11.27 -10.39
CA LYS A 327 15.30 -11.78 -11.69
C LYS A 327 14.29 -12.72 -12.32
N GLY A 328 14.12 -12.63 -13.63
CA GLY A 328 13.27 -13.53 -14.38
C GLY A 328 11.77 -13.28 -14.24
N ALA A 329 11.36 -12.30 -13.42
CA ALA A 329 9.98 -11.86 -13.39
C ALA A 329 9.50 -11.39 -14.76
N GLY A 330 8.21 -11.45 -15.01
CA GLY A 330 7.58 -11.03 -16.26
C GLY A 330 6.27 -10.29 -16.02
N LEU A 331 5.84 -9.48 -16.97
CA LEU A 331 4.50 -8.92 -16.93
C LEU A 331 3.47 -10.07 -16.95
N GLY A 332 2.46 -9.98 -16.11
CA GLY A 332 1.36 -10.92 -16.08
C GLY A 332 0.20 -10.56 -17.00
N GLU A 333 -0.99 -10.99 -16.62
CA GLU A 333 -2.22 -10.68 -17.33
C GLU A 333 -2.38 -9.17 -17.52
N ARG A 334 -2.93 -8.79 -18.68
CA ARG A 334 -3.13 -7.36 -18.98
C ARG A 334 -4.20 -6.77 -18.09
N PRO A 335 -4.09 -5.46 -17.77
CA PRO A 335 -5.16 -4.77 -17.08
C PRO A 335 -6.51 -4.99 -17.77
N GLN A 336 -7.48 -5.54 -17.03
CA GLN A 336 -8.80 -5.85 -17.52
C GLN A 336 -9.83 -5.85 -16.39
N ALA A 337 -11.06 -5.45 -16.74
CA ALA A 337 -12.17 -5.46 -15.80
C ALA A 337 -12.82 -6.84 -15.68
N SER A 338 -13.25 -7.20 -14.48
CA SER A 338 -14.02 -8.41 -14.18
C SER A 338 -13.39 -9.72 -14.72
N PRO A 339 -12.08 -9.95 -14.48
CA PRO A 339 -11.41 -11.14 -15.02
C PRO A 339 -11.90 -12.44 -14.36
N GLU A 340 -12.32 -12.38 -13.10
CA GLU A 340 -12.73 -13.49 -12.26
C GLU A 340 -13.94 -13.13 -11.41
N PRO A 341 -14.70 -14.09 -10.88
CA PRO A 341 -15.76 -13.82 -9.90
C PRO A 341 -15.21 -13.05 -8.70
N THR A 342 -15.88 -11.97 -8.32
CA THR A 342 -15.51 -11.03 -7.24
C THR A 342 -14.18 -10.25 -7.43
N VAL A 343 -13.42 -10.52 -8.48
CA VAL A 343 -12.27 -9.68 -8.88
C VAL A 343 -12.76 -8.57 -9.78
N ASP A 344 -12.65 -7.33 -9.31
CA ASP A 344 -13.08 -6.14 -10.04
C ASP A 344 -12.20 -5.85 -11.25
N ALA A 345 -10.88 -6.04 -11.06
CA ALA A 345 -9.92 -5.86 -12.15
C ALA A 345 -8.57 -6.54 -11.86
N TYR A 346 -7.87 -6.94 -12.95
CA TYR A 346 -6.42 -7.03 -13.00
C TYR A 346 -5.87 -5.65 -13.34
N LEU A 347 -4.81 -5.23 -12.67
CA LEU A 347 -4.22 -3.91 -12.80
C LEU A 347 -2.70 -4.00 -12.83
N TYR A 348 -2.03 -3.05 -13.48
CA TYR A 348 -0.63 -2.80 -13.26
C TYR A 348 -0.50 -1.71 -12.18
N ILE A 349 -0.58 -2.15 -10.90
CA ILE A 349 -0.50 -1.24 -9.74
C ILE A 349 0.94 -0.82 -9.51
N LYS A 350 1.87 -1.77 -9.36
CA LYS A 350 3.29 -1.44 -9.47
C LYS A 350 3.58 -1.07 -10.92
N VAL A 351 4.10 0.11 -11.12
CA VAL A 351 4.44 0.58 -12.45
C VAL A 351 5.57 -0.30 -13.01
N PRO A 352 5.36 -0.99 -14.15
CA PRO A 352 6.37 -1.85 -14.72
C PRO A 352 7.69 -1.13 -14.97
N GLY A 353 8.79 -1.71 -14.50
CA GLY A 353 10.13 -1.15 -14.63
C GLY A 353 10.53 -0.13 -13.56
N GLU A 354 9.66 0.24 -12.64
CA GLU A 354 10.09 0.97 -11.45
C GLU A 354 10.79 0.04 -10.45
N SER A 355 11.97 0.46 -9.99
CA SER A 355 12.77 -0.26 -8.99
C SER A 355 12.04 -0.38 -7.65
N ASP A 356 12.26 -1.49 -6.94
CA ASP A 356 11.86 -1.68 -5.55
C ASP A 356 12.88 -1.11 -4.56
N GLY A 357 14.13 -0.96 -4.98
CA GLY A 357 15.22 -0.49 -4.13
C GLY A 357 16.57 -0.87 -4.69
N THR A 358 17.62 -0.48 -3.97
CA THR A 358 19.01 -0.63 -4.41
C THR A 358 19.87 -1.38 -3.39
N ALA A 359 20.82 -2.17 -3.91
CA ALA A 359 21.91 -2.80 -3.18
C ALA A 359 23.16 -1.89 -3.04
N ASP A 360 23.13 -0.65 -3.56
CA ASP A 360 24.24 0.28 -3.42
C ASP A 360 24.31 0.80 -1.97
N ALA A 361 25.30 0.32 -1.21
CA ALA A 361 25.53 0.70 0.19
C ALA A 361 25.79 2.20 0.39
N LYS A 362 26.03 2.98 -0.66
CA LYS A 362 26.20 4.44 -0.61
C LYS A 362 24.89 5.19 -0.85
N ALA A 363 23.84 4.53 -1.31
CA ALA A 363 22.56 5.15 -1.55
C ALA A 363 21.87 5.51 -0.21
N ALA A 364 21.08 6.58 -0.22
CA ALA A 364 20.37 7.03 0.97
C ALA A 364 19.32 6.01 1.45
N ARG A 365 18.74 5.24 0.52
CA ARG A 365 17.75 4.20 0.80
C ARG A 365 18.26 2.81 0.41
N PHE A 366 19.50 2.49 0.83
CA PHE A 366 20.02 1.12 0.75
C PHE A 366 19.11 0.16 1.52
N ASP A 367 18.88 -1.04 0.96
CA ASP A 367 18.13 -2.10 1.61
C ASP A 367 18.82 -3.45 1.45
N GLU A 368 19.00 -4.16 2.57
CA GLU A 368 19.64 -5.49 2.60
C GLU A 368 18.87 -6.53 1.75
N ASN A 369 17.54 -6.39 1.63
CA ASN A 369 16.74 -7.29 0.81
C ASN A 369 17.07 -7.18 -0.69
N CYS A 370 17.64 -6.07 -1.13
CA CYS A 370 18.10 -5.89 -2.52
C CYS A 370 19.48 -6.50 -2.79
N VAL A 371 20.15 -7.05 -1.77
CA VAL A 371 21.44 -7.76 -1.90
C VAL A 371 21.26 -9.26 -2.22
N SER A 372 20.02 -9.76 -2.17
CA SER A 372 19.73 -11.18 -2.39
C SER A 372 20.16 -11.67 -3.78
N ASP A 373 20.44 -12.98 -3.90
CA ASP A 373 20.78 -13.61 -5.19
C ASP A 373 19.63 -13.56 -6.19
N ASP A 374 18.39 -13.40 -5.72
CA ASP A 374 17.20 -13.23 -6.58
C ASP A 374 17.09 -11.83 -7.16
N ALA A 375 17.75 -10.82 -6.57
CA ALA A 375 17.62 -9.43 -6.99
C ALA A 375 18.42 -9.15 -8.28
N THR A 376 17.82 -8.41 -9.20
CA THR A 376 18.51 -7.91 -10.40
C THR A 376 19.53 -6.84 -10.00
N PRO A 377 20.83 -7.03 -10.35
CA PRO A 377 21.88 -6.12 -9.92
C PRO A 377 21.80 -4.76 -10.64
N GLY A 378 22.35 -3.73 -9.99
CA GLY A 378 22.45 -2.38 -10.57
C GLY A 378 21.17 -1.58 -10.52
N ALA A 379 20.18 -2.00 -9.71
CA ALA A 379 18.93 -1.29 -9.55
C ALA A 379 19.14 0.09 -8.88
N PRO A 380 18.47 1.14 -9.36
CA PRO A 380 18.42 2.44 -8.68
C PRO A 380 17.57 2.37 -7.41
N GLU A 381 17.47 3.49 -6.67
CA GLU A 381 16.56 3.59 -5.53
C GLU A 381 15.10 3.37 -5.94
N ALA A 382 14.27 2.96 -4.97
CA ALA A 382 12.85 2.65 -5.16
C ALA A 382 12.08 3.80 -5.86
N GLY A 383 11.21 3.42 -6.80
CA GLY A 383 10.38 4.35 -7.58
C GLY A 383 11.07 4.99 -8.79
N LEU A 384 12.38 4.73 -9.00
CA LEU A 384 13.09 5.20 -10.19
C LEU A 384 13.02 4.15 -11.31
N LEU A 385 13.01 4.61 -12.56
CA LEU A 385 13.05 3.72 -13.73
C LEU A 385 14.32 2.85 -13.71
N PHE A 386 14.10 1.54 -13.73
CA PHE A 386 15.13 0.53 -13.91
C PHE A 386 14.98 -0.08 -15.32
N GLU A 387 15.51 0.61 -16.32
CA GLU A 387 15.31 0.29 -17.74
C GLU A 387 15.67 -1.16 -18.13
N PRO A 388 16.80 -1.75 -17.70
CA PRO A 388 17.09 -3.16 -17.99
C PRO A 388 16.00 -4.10 -17.44
N TYR A 389 15.47 -3.82 -16.25
CA TYR A 389 14.42 -4.61 -15.63
C TYR A 389 13.10 -4.50 -16.38
N LEU A 390 12.75 -3.29 -16.86
CA LEU A 390 11.56 -3.09 -17.71
C LEU A 390 11.64 -3.96 -18.97
N VAL A 391 12.79 -3.97 -19.63
CA VAL A 391 13.02 -4.79 -20.84
C VAL A 391 12.90 -6.28 -20.53
N ASP A 392 13.43 -6.73 -19.39
CA ASP A 392 13.31 -8.14 -18.98
C ASP A 392 11.85 -8.52 -18.63
N LEU A 393 11.11 -7.66 -17.94
CA LEU A 393 9.68 -7.87 -17.69
C LEU A 393 8.89 -8.05 -19.00
N VAL A 394 9.19 -7.24 -20.02
CA VAL A 394 8.57 -7.34 -21.35
C VAL A 394 8.92 -8.64 -22.07
N LYS A 395 10.20 -9.05 -22.05
CA LYS A 395 10.67 -10.31 -22.64
C LYS A 395 10.02 -11.54 -22.00
N ASN A 396 9.83 -11.48 -20.69
CA ASN A 396 9.30 -12.58 -19.89
C ASN A 396 7.78 -12.53 -19.74
N ALA A 397 7.09 -11.60 -20.38
CA ALA A 397 5.65 -11.44 -20.24
C ALA A 397 4.87 -12.73 -20.51
N THR A 398 3.91 -13.04 -19.66
CA THR A 398 2.99 -14.18 -19.81
C THR A 398 1.55 -13.72 -19.49
N PRO A 399 0.67 -13.65 -20.48
CA PRO A 399 0.88 -13.94 -21.90
C PRO A 399 1.84 -12.94 -22.59
N PRO A 400 2.45 -13.29 -23.74
CA PRO A 400 3.32 -12.37 -24.49
C PRO A 400 2.61 -11.08 -24.93
N LEU A 401 3.33 -9.96 -25.01
CA LEU A 401 2.83 -8.66 -25.49
C LEU A 401 2.55 -8.63 -26.99
#